data_1a6d42cb1f11f02f647cf26a694cda87
#
_entry.id   1a6d42cb1f11f02f647cf26a694cda87
#
_cell.length_a   1.000
_cell.length_b   1.000
_cell.length_c   1.000
_cell.angle_alpha   90.00
_cell.angle_beta   90.00
_cell.angle_gamma   90.00
#
_symmetry.space_group_name_H-M   'P 1'
#
loop_
_entity.id
_entity.type
_entity.pdbx_description
1 polymer ?
#
loop_
_entity_poly.entity_id
_entity_poly.type
_entity_poly.pdbx_seq_one_letter_code
_entity_poly.pdbx_strand_id
1 'polypeptide(L)'
;LKRYLPPGTTTAQVEDAWCAMLRQVPPARWHLLERLGKRYRLFLLSNTDPIHIDRLRRRMDLDAFEQLFERVYYSQDTGLRKPERALFERVLRENGLDAARTLFVDDTLENVEGARAAGLQGLWLDLSRRRPDEVLAALAQGNALP
;
A
#
# COMPACT_ATOMS: atom_id res chain seq x y z
N LEU A 1 11.11 6.84 23.28
CA LEU A 1 9.89 7.68 23.08
C LEU A 1 9.45 8.37 24.37
N LYS A 2 9.31 7.65 25.51
CA LYS A 2 8.84 8.25 26.79
C LYS A 2 9.57 9.53 27.22
N ARG A 3 10.84 9.72 26.84
CA ARG A 3 11.64 10.90 27.20
C ARG A 3 11.14 12.23 26.58
N TYR A 4 10.34 12.14 25.50
CA TYR A 4 9.86 13.31 24.75
C TYR A 4 8.35 13.53 24.89
N LEU A 5 7.69 12.75 25.73
CA LEU A 5 6.25 12.86 25.93
C LEU A 5 5.94 13.58 27.25
N PRO A 6 4.83 14.31 27.35
CA PRO A 6 4.40 14.95 28.59
C PRO A 6 4.30 13.93 29.72
N PRO A 7 4.60 14.31 30.96
CA PRO A 7 4.40 13.43 32.14
C PRO A 7 2.96 12.95 32.21
N GLY A 8 2.77 11.65 32.50
CA GLY A 8 1.44 11.04 32.59
C GLY A 8 0.84 10.57 31.28
N THR A 9 1.55 10.72 30.14
CA THR A 9 1.08 10.18 28.86
C THR A 9 0.94 8.66 28.94
N THR A 10 -0.25 8.15 28.67
CA THR A 10 -0.55 6.70 28.65
C THR A 10 -0.13 6.05 27.33
N THR A 11 0.06 4.73 27.35
CA THR A 11 0.33 3.95 26.12
C THR A 11 -0.80 4.12 25.11
N ALA A 12 -2.06 4.10 25.55
CA ALA A 12 -3.21 4.29 24.67
C ALA A 12 -3.18 5.65 23.94
N GLN A 13 -2.81 6.73 24.63
CA GLN A 13 -2.68 8.04 24.00
C GLN A 13 -1.56 8.07 22.95
N VAL A 14 -0.46 7.36 23.19
CA VAL A 14 0.61 7.23 22.18
C VAL A 14 0.14 6.45 20.97
N GLU A 15 -0.54 5.32 21.18
CA GLU A 15 -1.10 4.51 20.11
C GLU A 15 -2.16 5.27 19.30
N ASP A 16 -3.04 6.03 19.96
CA ASP A 16 -4.04 6.85 19.30
C ASP A 16 -3.40 7.93 18.42
N ALA A 17 -2.39 8.61 18.94
CA ALA A 17 -1.62 9.61 18.19
C ALA A 17 -0.89 8.97 17.00
N TRP A 18 -0.26 7.80 17.20
CA TRP A 18 0.43 7.03 16.15
C TRP A 18 -0.51 6.59 15.04
N CYS A 19 -1.73 6.18 15.40
CA CYS A 19 -2.75 5.74 14.46
C CYS A 19 -3.61 6.88 13.89
N ALA A 20 -3.40 8.13 14.28
CA ALA A 20 -4.21 9.27 13.82
C ALA A 20 -4.12 9.51 12.31
N MET A 21 -3.01 9.11 11.67
CA MET A 21 -2.82 9.21 10.22
C MET A 21 -3.59 8.15 9.42
N LEU A 22 -4.04 7.07 10.06
CA LEU A 22 -4.75 5.98 9.36
C LEU A 22 -6.14 6.43 8.95
N ARG A 23 -6.40 6.39 7.64
CA ARG A 23 -7.71 6.65 7.06
C ARG A 23 -8.37 5.36 6.62
N GLN A 24 -9.69 5.33 6.66
CA GLN A 24 -10.46 4.23 6.07
C GLN A 24 -10.36 4.27 4.55
N VAL A 25 -10.35 3.09 3.93
CA VAL A 25 -10.45 2.99 2.47
C VAL A 25 -11.89 3.27 2.06
N PRO A 26 -12.16 4.29 1.23
CA PRO A 26 -13.51 4.60 0.79
C PRO A 26 -14.18 3.42 0.07
N PRO A 27 -15.49 3.17 0.24
CA PRO A 27 -16.19 2.06 -0.43
C PRO A 27 -16.03 2.08 -1.96
N ALA A 28 -16.05 3.26 -2.57
CA ALA A 28 -15.83 3.40 -4.02
C ALA A 28 -14.48 2.81 -4.48
N ARG A 29 -13.46 2.86 -3.63
CA ARG A 29 -12.13 2.30 -3.95
C ARG A 29 -12.13 0.77 -3.89
N TRP A 30 -12.92 0.17 -3.02
CA TRP A 30 -13.11 -1.28 -3.00
C TRP A 30 -13.65 -1.78 -4.35
N HIS A 31 -14.70 -1.16 -4.87
CA HIS A 31 -15.26 -1.51 -6.18
C HIS A 31 -14.27 -1.32 -7.33
N LEU A 32 -13.40 -0.30 -7.25
CA LEU A 32 -12.36 -0.11 -8.24
C LEU A 32 -11.31 -1.23 -8.18
N LEU A 33 -10.91 -1.66 -6.98
CA LEU A 33 -9.98 -2.78 -6.79
C LEU A 33 -10.59 -4.10 -7.26
N GLU A 34 -11.87 -4.37 -6.96
CA GLU A 34 -12.58 -5.55 -7.51
C GLU A 34 -12.59 -5.56 -9.04
N ARG A 35 -12.83 -4.43 -9.68
CA ARG A 35 -12.78 -4.31 -11.14
C ARG A 35 -11.38 -4.52 -11.70
N LEU A 36 -10.36 -4.00 -11.02
CA LEU A 36 -8.96 -4.21 -11.39
C LEU A 36 -8.59 -5.68 -11.27
N GLY A 37 -9.00 -6.36 -10.20
CA GLY A 37 -8.75 -7.79 -9.98
C GLY A 37 -9.33 -8.72 -11.06
N LYS A 38 -10.35 -8.27 -11.83
CA LYS A 38 -10.88 -9.00 -13.00
C LYS A 38 -9.96 -8.93 -14.21
N ARG A 39 -8.99 -8.02 -14.25
CA ARG A 39 -8.10 -7.79 -15.40
C ARG A 39 -6.63 -8.00 -15.09
N TYR A 40 -6.24 -7.78 -13.84
CA TYR A 40 -4.85 -7.80 -13.39
C TYR A 40 -4.71 -8.62 -12.12
N ARG A 41 -3.53 -9.18 -11.93
CA ARG A 41 -3.12 -9.73 -10.65
C ARG A 41 -2.80 -8.57 -9.71
N LEU A 42 -3.41 -8.52 -8.55
CA LEU A 42 -3.22 -7.43 -7.59
C LEU A 42 -2.38 -7.88 -6.41
N PHE A 43 -1.45 -7.03 -6.01
CA PHE A 43 -0.57 -7.24 -4.86
C PHE A 43 -0.56 -5.99 -3.99
N LEU A 44 -0.61 -6.15 -2.67
CA LEU A 44 -0.53 -5.04 -1.73
C LEU A 44 0.85 -5.04 -1.05
N LEU A 45 1.58 -3.93 -1.14
CA LEU A 45 2.84 -3.71 -0.44
C LEU A 45 2.67 -2.53 0.53
N SER A 46 2.78 -2.78 1.83
CA SER A 46 2.57 -1.75 2.84
C SER A 46 3.71 -1.69 3.85
N ASN A 47 4.27 -0.48 4.01
CA ASN A 47 5.13 -0.17 5.15
C ASN A 47 4.23 0.08 6.36
N THR A 48 4.16 -0.88 7.27
CA THR A 48 3.24 -0.84 8.41
C THR A 48 3.84 -1.56 9.63
N ASP A 49 3.14 -1.52 10.72
CA ASP A 49 3.47 -2.17 11.99
C ASP A 49 2.25 -2.86 12.62
N PRO A 50 2.43 -3.73 13.64
CA PRO A 50 1.34 -4.46 14.26
C PRO A 50 0.25 -3.57 14.87
N ILE A 51 0.61 -2.41 15.41
CA ILE A 51 -0.34 -1.48 16.04
C ILE A 51 -1.28 -0.89 14.98
N HIS A 52 -0.74 -0.53 13.82
CA HIS A 52 -1.53 -0.05 12.68
C HIS A 52 -2.49 -1.13 12.15
N ILE A 53 -2.01 -2.36 11.98
CA ILE A 53 -2.84 -3.48 11.51
C ILE A 53 -3.95 -3.80 12.50
N ASP A 54 -3.66 -3.88 13.80
CA ASP A 54 -4.69 -4.09 14.83
C ASP A 54 -5.74 -2.97 14.81
N ARG A 55 -5.31 -1.71 14.66
CA ARG A 55 -6.21 -0.57 14.55
C ARG A 55 -7.08 -0.63 13.29
N LEU A 56 -6.54 -1.05 12.15
CA LEU A 56 -7.31 -1.21 10.91
C LEU A 56 -8.35 -2.31 11.04
N ARG A 57 -8.01 -3.47 11.62
CA ARG A 57 -8.96 -4.56 11.90
C ARG A 57 -10.16 -4.14 12.74
N ARG A 58 -9.97 -3.20 13.65
CA ARG A 58 -11.07 -2.65 14.48
C ARG A 58 -11.93 -1.61 13.72
N ARG A 59 -11.44 -1.04 12.63
CA ARG A 59 -12.11 0.05 11.90
C ARG A 59 -12.75 -0.39 10.59
N MET A 60 -12.29 -1.48 10.02
CA MET A 60 -12.79 -2.01 8.75
C MET A 60 -12.63 -3.53 8.72
N ASP A 61 -13.36 -4.18 7.83
CA ASP A 61 -13.14 -5.60 7.51
C ASP A 61 -11.85 -5.74 6.71
N LEU A 62 -10.71 -5.83 7.45
CA LEU A 62 -9.39 -5.90 6.83
C LEU A 62 -9.20 -7.22 6.07
N ASP A 63 -9.78 -8.32 6.56
CA ASP A 63 -9.66 -9.63 5.94
C ASP A 63 -10.37 -9.64 4.58
N ALA A 64 -11.57 -9.07 4.49
CA ALA A 64 -12.26 -8.88 3.20
C ALA A 64 -11.50 -7.94 2.25
N PHE A 65 -10.84 -6.90 2.78
CA PHE A 65 -10.00 -6.02 1.97
C PHE A 65 -8.78 -6.73 1.41
N GLU A 66 -8.09 -7.54 2.24
CA GLU A 66 -6.92 -8.31 1.83
C GLU A 66 -7.26 -9.35 0.75
N GLN A 67 -8.48 -9.91 0.76
CA GLN A 67 -8.95 -10.86 -0.27
C GLN A 67 -9.08 -10.25 -1.67
N LEU A 68 -9.06 -8.92 -1.81
CA LEU A 68 -8.99 -8.26 -3.11
C LEU A 68 -7.63 -8.43 -3.81
N PHE A 69 -6.62 -8.86 -3.07
CA PHE A 69 -5.26 -9.03 -3.55
C PHE A 69 -4.88 -10.51 -3.58
N GLU A 70 -4.13 -10.90 -4.57
CA GLU A 70 -3.59 -12.27 -4.65
C GLU A 70 -2.61 -12.53 -3.50
N ARG A 71 -1.85 -11.49 -3.09
CA ARG A 71 -0.96 -11.54 -1.94
C ARG A 71 -0.75 -10.16 -1.33
N VAL A 72 -0.57 -10.15 0.00
CA VAL A 72 -0.28 -8.96 0.80
C VAL A 72 1.12 -9.08 1.41
N TYR A 73 1.89 -8.00 1.33
CA TYR A 73 3.23 -7.89 1.88
C TYR A 73 3.28 -6.73 2.87
N TYR A 74 3.25 -7.04 4.14
CA TYR A 74 3.50 -6.08 5.23
C TYR A 74 4.97 -6.07 5.59
N SER A 75 5.55 -4.88 5.80
CA SER A 75 6.98 -4.76 6.15
C SER A 75 7.34 -5.46 7.45
N GLN A 76 6.41 -5.50 8.41
CA GLN A 76 6.59 -6.21 9.67
C GLN A 76 6.75 -7.73 9.51
N ASP A 77 6.10 -8.33 8.50
CA ASP A 77 6.10 -9.79 8.27
C ASP A 77 7.25 -10.19 7.36
N THR A 78 7.62 -9.31 6.44
CA THR A 78 8.68 -9.59 5.45
C THR A 78 10.07 -9.26 5.94
N GLY A 79 10.20 -8.37 6.93
CA GLY A 79 11.47 -7.76 7.34
C GLY A 79 12.08 -6.82 6.31
N LEU A 80 11.37 -6.58 5.19
CA LEU A 80 11.76 -5.67 4.10
C LEU A 80 10.71 -4.58 3.95
N ARG A 81 11.14 -3.41 3.52
CA ARG A 81 10.26 -2.26 3.36
C ARG A 81 10.52 -1.48 2.07
N LYS A 82 9.53 -0.78 1.57
CA LYS A 82 9.72 0.21 0.51
C LYS A 82 10.62 1.35 1.04
N PRO A 83 11.55 1.88 0.28
CA PRO A 83 11.87 1.65 -1.13
C PRO A 83 12.93 0.57 -1.40
N GLU A 84 13.20 -0.33 -0.46
CA GLU A 84 14.26 -1.34 -0.61
C GLU A 84 14.04 -2.20 -1.85
N ARG A 85 15.02 -2.23 -2.76
CA ARG A 85 14.99 -3.03 -3.98
C ARG A 85 14.71 -4.52 -3.70
N ALA A 86 15.27 -5.04 -2.62
CA ALA A 86 15.09 -6.44 -2.20
C ALA A 86 13.63 -6.83 -1.98
N LEU A 87 12.77 -5.89 -1.51
CA LEU A 87 11.33 -6.14 -1.39
C LEU A 87 10.70 -6.39 -2.76
N PHE A 88 10.95 -5.53 -3.73
CA PHE A 88 10.38 -5.65 -5.07
C PHE A 88 10.87 -6.91 -5.80
N GLU A 89 12.16 -7.23 -5.71
CA GLU A 89 12.73 -8.46 -6.27
C GLU A 89 12.12 -9.71 -5.63
N ARG A 90 11.86 -9.68 -4.33
CA ARG A 90 11.18 -10.77 -3.62
C ARG A 90 9.76 -10.96 -4.13
N VAL A 91 8.99 -9.88 -4.27
CA VAL A 91 7.61 -9.92 -4.79
C VAL A 91 7.59 -10.49 -6.20
N LEU A 92 8.47 -10.03 -7.09
CA LEU A 92 8.57 -10.53 -8.46
C LEU A 92 8.88 -12.03 -8.48
N ARG A 93 9.88 -12.47 -7.74
CA ARG A 93 10.31 -13.87 -7.69
C ARG A 93 9.27 -14.80 -7.10
N GLU A 94 8.67 -14.44 -5.95
CA GLU A 94 7.70 -15.29 -5.25
C GLU A 94 6.41 -15.49 -6.05
N ASN A 95 6.07 -14.56 -6.93
CA ASN A 95 4.82 -14.61 -7.69
C ASN A 95 5.04 -14.85 -9.19
N GLY A 96 6.29 -15.10 -9.62
CA GLY A 96 6.62 -15.35 -11.03
C GLY A 96 6.23 -14.17 -11.94
N LEU A 97 6.47 -12.93 -11.49
CA LEU A 97 6.08 -11.73 -12.21
C LEU A 97 7.23 -11.27 -13.14
N ASP A 98 6.84 -10.83 -14.33
CA ASP A 98 7.72 -10.08 -15.23
C ASP A 98 7.77 -8.60 -14.78
N ALA A 99 8.96 -8.13 -14.42
CA ALA A 99 9.14 -6.76 -13.94
C ALA A 99 8.67 -5.71 -14.96
N ALA A 100 9.00 -5.90 -16.25
CA ALA A 100 8.63 -4.97 -17.32
C ALA A 100 7.10 -4.91 -17.57
N ARG A 101 6.36 -5.92 -17.10
CA ARG A 101 4.89 -6.01 -17.19
C ARG A 101 4.18 -5.76 -15.86
N THR A 102 4.92 -5.39 -14.82
CA THR A 102 4.40 -5.13 -13.48
C THR A 102 4.42 -3.63 -13.20
N LEU A 103 3.26 -3.06 -12.91
CA LEU A 103 3.12 -1.65 -12.53
C LEU A 103 3.06 -1.53 -11.00
N PHE A 104 3.92 -0.71 -10.44
CA PHE A 104 3.87 -0.28 -9.05
C PHE A 104 3.33 1.14 -8.96
N VAL A 105 2.32 1.36 -8.10
CA VAL A 105 1.67 2.65 -7.89
C VAL A 105 1.84 3.05 -6.43
N ASP A 106 2.40 4.22 -6.17
CA ASP A 106 2.61 4.71 -4.80
C ASP A 106 2.60 6.25 -4.79
N ASP A 107 2.20 6.86 -3.69
CA ASP A 107 2.20 8.32 -3.51
C ASP A 107 3.55 8.87 -3.04
N THR A 108 4.46 8.01 -2.64
CA THR A 108 5.83 8.36 -2.24
C THR A 108 6.78 8.13 -3.40
N LEU A 109 7.37 9.21 -3.94
CA LEU A 109 8.26 9.14 -5.11
C LEU A 109 9.43 8.17 -4.90
N GLU A 110 10.06 8.19 -3.73
CA GLU A 110 11.18 7.29 -3.39
C GLU A 110 10.81 5.81 -3.50
N ASN A 111 9.58 5.44 -3.11
CA ASN A 111 9.08 4.08 -3.27
C ASN A 111 8.95 3.69 -4.75
N VAL A 112 8.48 4.62 -5.57
CA VAL A 112 8.35 4.42 -7.03
C VAL A 112 9.73 4.28 -7.68
N GLU A 113 10.71 5.08 -7.26
CA GLU A 113 12.09 4.98 -7.75
C GLU A 113 12.73 3.65 -7.33
N GLY A 114 12.48 3.18 -6.10
CA GLY A 114 12.90 1.85 -5.66
C GLY A 114 12.34 0.72 -6.52
N ALA A 115 11.06 0.80 -6.88
CA ALA A 115 10.41 -0.15 -7.78
C ALA A 115 11.03 -0.11 -9.20
N ARG A 116 11.25 1.08 -9.75
CA ARG A 116 11.92 1.26 -11.06
C ARG A 116 13.34 0.69 -11.05
N ALA A 117 14.09 0.89 -9.98
CA ALA A 117 15.43 0.31 -9.82
C ALA A 117 15.42 -1.22 -9.79
N ALA A 118 14.31 -1.85 -9.43
CA ALA A 118 14.08 -3.29 -9.52
C ALA A 118 13.50 -3.74 -10.88
N GLY A 119 13.32 -2.81 -11.83
CA GLY A 119 12.87 -3.08 -13.20
C GLY A 119 11.36 -2.99 -13.42
N LEU A 120 10.57 -2.64 -12.40
CA LEU A 120 9.13 -2.46 -12.52
C LEU A 120 8.80 -1.15 -13.28
N GLN A 121 7.61 -1.11 -13.87
CA GLN A 121 7.01 0.15 -14.24
C GLN A 121 6.56 0.86 -12.95
N GLY A 122 6.87 2.13 -12.81
CA GLY A 122 6.51 2.91 -11.62
C GLY A 122 5.61 4.08 -11.97
N LEU A 123 4.48 4.21 -11.29
CA LEU A 123 3.60 5.36 -11.36
C LEU A 123 3.60 6.10 -10.04
N TRP A 124 4.16 7.31 -10.03
CA TRP A 124 4.05 8.19 -8.90
C TRP A 124 2.68 8.89 -8.89
N LEU A 125 1.96 8.69 -7.80
CA LEU A 125 0.66 9.29 -7.57
C LEU A 125 0.82 10.58 -6.75
N ASP A 126 1.15 11.67 -7.43
CA ASP A 126 1.18 13.00 -6.81
C ASP A 126 -0.22 13.41 -6.35
N LEU A 127 -0.49 13.27 -5.06
CA LEU A 127 -1.80 13.55 -4.46
C LEU A 127 -2.19 15.04 -4.50
N SER A 128 -1.25 15.94 -4.81
CA SER A 128 -1.55 17.36 -5.05
C SER A 128 -2.15 17.61 -6.42
N ARG A 129 -1.98 16.68 -7.36
CA ARG A 129 -2.37 16.81 -8.78
C ARG A 129 -3.35 15.75 -9.24
N ARG A 130 -3.38 14.58 -8.60
CA ARG A 130 -4.14 13.41 -9.05
C ARG A 130 -4.92 12.80 -7.91
N ARG A 131 -6.15 12.41 -8.20
CA ARG A 131 -6.97 11.65 -7.26
C ARG A 131 -6.71 10.15 -7.48
N PRO A 132 -6.44 9.37 -6.40
CA PRO A 132 -6.22 7.93 -6.51
C PRO A 132 -7.33 7.21 -7.26
N ASP A 133 -8.58 7.59 -7.03
CA ASP A 133 -9.75 6.95 -7.61
C ASP A 133 -9.84 7.17 -9.14
N GLU A 134 -9.37 8.29 -9.66
CA GLU A 134 -9.31 8.57 -11.11
C GLU A 134 -8.27 7.69 -11.79
N VAL A 135 -7.11 7.51 -11.17
CA VAL A 135 -6.04 6.64 -11.68
C VAL A 135 -6.48 5.18 -11.67
N LEU A 136 -7.07 4.71 -10.57
CA LEU A 136 -7.58 3.34 -10.48
C LEU A 136 -8.71 3.09 -11.49
N ALA A 137 -9.59 4.08 -11.72
CA ALA A 137 -10.67 3.98 -12.70
C ALA A 137 -10.12 3.90 -14.14
N ALA A 138 -9.11 4.70 -14.48
CA ALA A 138 -8.45 4.65 -15.79
C ALA A 138 -7.79 3.29 -16.04
N LEU A 139 -7.06 2.76 -15.06
CA LEU A 139 -6.47 1.42 -15.12
C LEU A 139 -7.54 0.34 -15.28
N ALA A 140 -8.65 0.42 -14.56
CA ALA A 140 -9.76 -0.54 -14.63
C ALA A 140 -10.48 -0.53 -16.00
N GLN A 141 -10.40 0.58 -16.74
CA GLN A 141 -10.92 0.70 -18.10
C GLN A 141 -9.92 0.25 -19.17
N GLY A 142 -8.65 0.05 -18.81
CA GLY A 142 -7.57 -0.25 -19.73
C GLY A 142 -7.14 0.96 -20.56
N ASN A 143 -7.44 2.15 -20.08
CA ASN A 143 -7.03 3.40 -20.70
C ASN A 143 -5.56 3.69 -20.40
N ALA A 144 -4.90 4.39 -21.31
CA ALA A 144 -3.60 4.96 -21.01
C ALA A 144 -3.70 5.86 -19.77
N LEU A 145 -2.69 5.80 -18.91
CA LEU A 145 -2.64 6.66 -17.73
C LEU A 145 -2.51 8.12 -18.17
N PRO A 146 -3.30 9.02 -17.61
CA PRO A 146 -3.24 10.45 -17.94
C PRO A 146 -1.93 11.09 -17.50
#